data_3c96e15c682d34336b321d33de7b77f6
#
_entry.id   3c96e15c682d34336b321d33de7b77f6
#
_cell.length_a   1.000
_cell.length_b   1.000
_cell.length_c   1.000
_cell.angle_alpha   90.00
_cell.angle_beta   90.00
_cell.angle_gamma   90.00
#
_symmetry.space_group_name_H-M   'P 1'
#
loop_
_entity.id
_entity.type
_entity.pdbx_description
1 polymer ?
#
loop_
_entity_poly.entity_id
_entity_poly.type
_entity_poly.pdbx_seq_one_letter_code
_entity_poly.pdbx_strand_id
1 'polypeptide(L)'
;IPKKVQWPLLLLLSIGYFLTSAEVRDSHAWYLILYPMAAVGAVWGAAILIDRTKEQKKKLAALICAVLFCVGLLCTLKFFHLGLLAPMGISFYTLTLLGYLFDVYYEIGPVQRNYGKLLLFCCYFPTMISGPIMKYSDMEKQMYAGHKLDYRNVTFGMQRMLLGFFKKLVISERTAILANEIFNNYEKYSGVSIWVGAAAFTMQLYTDFDGCMD
;
A
#
# COMPACT_ATOMS: atom_id res chain seq x y z
N ILE A 1 15.61 16.74 14.74
CA ILE A 1 14.59 16.04 15.54
C ILE A 1 15.27 14.84 16.18
N PRO A 2 15.10 14.57 17.51
CA PRO A 2 15.65 13.40 18.17
C PRO A 2 15.18 12.11 17.49
N LYS A 3 16.09 11.14 17.32
CA LYS A 3 15.79 9.88 16.60
C LYS A 3 14.57 9.14 17.15
N LYS A 4 14.34 9.21 18.47
CA LYS A 4 13.20 8.54 19.15
C LYS A 4 11.84 9.18 18.80
N VAL A 5 11.80 10.43 18.33
CA VAL A 5 10.58 11.19 18.03
C VAL A 5 10.23 11.14 16.54
N GLN A 6 11.16 10.72 15.69
CA GLN A 6 10.96 10.73 14.24
C GLN A 6 9.83 9.80 13.79
N TRP A 7 9.78 8.56 14.28
CA TRP A 7 8.74 7.61 13.88
C TRP A 7 7.34 7.97 14.41
N PRO A 8 7.14 8.48 15.66
CA PRO A 8 5.81 8.94 16.08
C PRO A 8 5.33 10.15 15.30
N LEU A 9 6.26 11.07 14.96
CA LEU A 9 5.93 12.22 14.11
C LEU A 9 5.50 11.77 12.72
N LEU A 10 6.19 10.79 12.15
CA LEU A 10 5.85 10.22 10.85
C LEU A 10 4.49 9.51 10.88
N LEU A 11 4.16 8.84 11.98
CA LEU A 11 2.83 8.26 12.21
C LEU A 11 1.75 9.33 12.24
N LEU A 12 1.96 10.42 12.98
CA LEU A 12 1.03 11.54 13.05
C LEU A 12 0.81 12.20 11.69
N LEU A 13 1.88 12.38 10.91
CA LEU A 13 1.79 12.91 9.54
C LEU A 13 1.02 11.96 8.62
N SER A 14 1.24 10.65 8.73
CA SER A 14 0.51 9.65 7.93
C SER A 14 -0.97 9.60 8.28
N ILE A 15 -1.32 9.67 9.56
CA ILE A 15 -2.70 9.77 10.01
C ILE A 15 -3.33 11.10 9.56
N GLY A 16 -2.60 12.21 9.69
CA GLY A 16 -3.04 13.51 9.21
C GLY A 16 -3.33 13.51 7.72
N TYR A 17 -2.44 12.92 6.93
CA TYR A 17 -2.64 12.76 5.48
C TYR A 17 -3.91 11.94 5.16
N PHE A 18 -4.12 10.83 5.88
CA PHE A 18 -5.34 10.02 5.74
C PHE A 18 -6.61 10.84 6.03
N LEU A 19 -6.61 11.61 7.12
CA LEU A 19 -7.76 12.42 7.52
C LEU A 19 -8.03 13.60 6.57
N THR A 20 -7.03 14.07 5.83
CA THR A 20 -7.18 15.13 4.82
C THR A 20 -7.55 14.59 3.44
N SER A 21 -7.66 13.26 3.27
CA SER A 21 -8.11 12.68 2.01
C SER A 21 -9.51 13.18 1.63
N ALA A 22 -9.77 13.28 0.33
CA ALA A 22 -11.05 13.80 -0.17
C ALA A 22 -12.25 13.03 0.37
N GLU A 23 -12.13 11.69 0.45
CA GLU A 23 -13.19 10.82 0.97
C GLU A 23 -13.59 11.13 2.42
N VAL A 24 -12.59 11.41 3.29
CA VAL A 24 -12.84 11.77 4.68
C VAL A 24 -13.36 13.20 4.80
N ARG A 25 -12.78 14.13 4.05
CA ARG A 25 -13.12 15.55 4.10
C ARG A 25 -14.53 15.82 3.59
N ASP A 26 -14.88 15.27 2.42
CA ASP A 26 -16.14 15.59 1.74
C ASP A 26 -17.33 14.88 2.40
N SER A 27 -17.13 13.71 3.00
CA SER A 27 -18.16 12.95 3.71
C SER A 27 -18.22 13.20 5.21
N HIS A 28 -17.29 13.99 5.78
CA HIS A 28 -17.07 14.11 7.22
C HIS A 28 -16.89 12.76 7.94
N ALA A 29 -16.41 11.76 7.22
CA ALA A 29 -16.33 10.38 7.68
C ALA A 29 -15.00 10.08 8.38
N TRP A 30 -14.65 10.85 9.41
CA TRP A 30 -13.44 10.66 10.22
C TRP A 30 -13.33 9.25 10.81
N TYR A 31 -14.46 8.55 10.95
CA TYR A 31 -14.50 7.15 11.43
C TYR A 31 -13.85 6.15 10.46
N LEU A 32 -13.59 6.53 9.21
CA LEU A 32 -12.91 5.67 8.24
C LEU A 32 -11.52 5.22 8.70
N ILE A 33 -10.88 5.98 9.59
CA ILE A 33 -9.60 5.60 10.19
C ILE A 33 -9.70 4.35 11.08
N LEU A 34 -10.91 4.03 11.58
CA LEU A 34 -11.11 2.83 12.40
C LEU A 34 -10.88 1.55 11.62
N TYR A 35 -11.09 1.54 10.30
CA TYR A 35 -10.88 0.37 9.45
C TYR A 35 -9.42 -0.08 9.41
N PRO A 36 -8.44 0.76 9.02
CA PRO A 36 -7.03 0.36 9.09
C PRO A 36 -6.59 0.05 10.53
N MET A 37 -7.09 0.77 11.53
CA MET A 37 -6.78 0.48 12.93
C MET A 37 -7.28 -0.90 13.34
N ALA A 38 -8.50 -1.28 12.99
CA ALA A 38 -9.06 -2.61 13.28
C ALA A 38 -8.30 -3.72 12.55
N ALA A 39 -7.98 -3.53 11.27
CA ALA A 39 -7.20 -4.48 10.48
C ALA A 39 -5.80 -4.71 11.08
N VAL A 40 -5.09 -3.62 11.43
CA VAL A 40 -3.79 -3.69 12.10
C VAL A 40 -3.91 -4.36 13.46
N GLY A 41 -4.96 -4.09 14.24
CA GLY A 41 -5.21 -4.71 15.54
C GLY A 41 -5.40 -6.23 15.44
N ALA A 42 -6.19 -6.68 14.49
CA ALA A 42 -6.42 -8.11 14.24
C ALA A 42 -5.13 -8.83 13.83
N VAL A 43 -4.38 -8.26 12.89
CA VAL A 43 -3.11 -8.84 12.41
C VAL A 43 -2.04 -8.81 13.50
N TRP A 44 -1.93 -7.72 14.26
CA TRP A 44 -1.01 -7.61 15.39
C TRP A 44 -1.29 -8.64 16.49
N GLY A 45 -2.56 -8.80 16.85
CA GLY A 45 -2.97 -9.82 17.81
C GLY A 45 -2.68 -11.24 17.32
N ALA A 46 -2.99 -11.55 16.06
CA ALA A 46 -2.69 -12.83 15.43
C ALA A 46 -1.18 -13.11 15.37
N ALA A 47 -0.38 -12.11 15.00
CA ALA A 47 1.08 -12.24 14.95
C ALA A 47 1.69 -12.56 16.31
N ILE A 48 1.22 -11.91 17.38
CA ILE A 48 1.65 -12.21 18.77
C ILE A 48 1.20 -13.60 19.20
N LEU A 49 -0.02 -14.03 18.84
CA LEU A 49 -0.51 -15.37 19.13
C LEU A 49 0.33 -16.44 18.41
N ILE A 50 0.69 -16.23 17.17
CA ILE A 50 1.56 -17.11 16.37
C ILE A 50 2.93 -17.23 17.02
N ASP A 51 3.54 -16.11 17.44
CA ASP A 51 4.85 -16.06 18.10
C ASP A 51 4.88 -16.84 19.44
N ARG A 52 3.80 -16.69 20.23
CA ARG A 52 3.71 -17.32 21.57
C ARG A 52 3.29 -18.79 21.54
N THR A 53 2.67 -19.25 20.48
CA THR A 53 2.07 -20.59 20.40
C THR A 53 3.03 -21.56 19.74
N LYS A 54 3.24 -22.73 20.36
CA LYS A 54 4.05 -23.82 19.78
C LYS A 54 3.24 -24.80 18.94
N GLU A 55 1.92 -24.86 19.16
CA GLU A 55 1.02 -25.76 18.44
C GLU A 55 0.72 -25.26 17.03
N GLN A 56 1.09 -26.03 16.02
CA GLN A 56 0.90 -25.67 14.61
C GLN A 56 -0.58 -25.43 14.25
N LYS A 57 -1.50 -26.21 14.85
CA LYS A 57 -2.95 -26.05 14.61
C LYS A 57 -3.46 -24.69 15.09
N LYS A 58 -2.98 -24.20 16.24
CA LYS A 58 -3.37 -22.90 16.79
C LYS A 58 -2.73 -21.75 16.00
N LYS A 59 -1.48 -21.90 15.53
CA LYS A 59 -0.83 -20.94 14.63
C LYS A 59 -1.66 -20.79 13.34
N LEU A 60 -2.06 -21.92 12.74
CA LEU A 60 -2.86 -21.92 11.52
C LEU A 60 -4.25 -21.30 11.74
N ALA A 61 -4.91 -21.62 12.85
CA ALA A 61 -6.20 -21.04 13.18
C ALA A 61 -6.12 -19.51 13.34
N ALA A 62 -5.10 -19.01 14.04
CA ALA A 62 -4.87 -17.55 14.17
C ALA A 62 -4.63 -16.88 12.83
N LEU A 63 -3.83 -17.50 11.96
CA LEU A 63 -3.60 -17.04 10.59
C LEU A 63 -4.90 -16.93 9.81
N ILE A 64 -5.68 -18.04 9.76
CA ILE A 64 -6.93 -18.10 8.99
C ILE A 64 -7.94 -17.08 9.51
N CYS A 65 -8.12 -16.96 10.83
CA CYS A 65 -9.04 -15.98 11.41
C CYS A 65 -8.67 -14.54 11.03
N ALA A 66 -7.38 -14.17 11.09
CA ALA A 66 -6.95 -12.83 10.73
C ALA A 66 -7.06 -12.57 9.22
N VAL A 67 -6.74 -13.55 8.38
CA VAL A 67 -6.92 -13.46 6.92
C VAL A 67 -8.40 -13.28 6.58
N LEU A 68 -9.29 -14.10 7.13
CA LEU A 68 -10.73 -14.01 6.90
C LEU A 68 -11.30 -12.67 7.38
N PHE A 69 -10.83 -12.15 8.52
CA PHE A 69 -11.22 -10.83 9.00
C PHE A 69 -10.78 -9.72 8.03
N CYS A 70 -9.52 -9.69 7.62
CA CYS A 70 -9.00 -8.65 6.72
C CYS A 70 -9.63 -8.71 5.32
N VAL A 71 -9.76 -9.91 4.76
CA VAL A 71 -10.41 -10.11 3.45
C VAL A 71 -11.91 -9.84 3.53
N GLY A 72 -12.57 -10.29 4.61
CA GLY A 72 -13.97 -9.98 4.87
C GLY A 72 -14.23 -8.47 4.94
N LEU A 73 -13.39 -7.74 5.68
CA LEU A 73 -13.46 -6.29 5.76
C LEU A 73 -13.28 -5.62 4.38
N LEU A 74 -12.30 -6.09 3.61
CA LEU A 74 -12.07 -5.60 2.24
C LEU A 74 -13.28 -5.86 1.35
N CYS A 75 -13.83 -7.08 1.38
CA CYS A 75 -14.98 -7.48 0.56
C CYS A 75 -16.24 -6.69 0.93
N THR A 76 -16.52 -6.51 2.22
CA THR A 76 -17.71 -5.77 2.68
C THR A 76 -17.65 -4.30 2.26
N LEU A 77 -16.49 -3.67 2.33
CA LEU A 77 -16.34 -2.25 1.99
C LEU A 77 -16.25 -1.99 0.49
N LYS A 78 -15.69 -2.93 -0.29
CA LYS A 78 -15.42 -2.69 -1.70
C LYS A 78 -16.47 -3.29 -2.65
N PHE A 79 -17.05 -4.44 -2.31
CA PHE A 79 -17.91 -5.18 -3.25
C PHE A 79 -19.38 -5.19 -2.85
N PHE A 80 -19.72 -5.19 -1.57
CA PHE A 80 -21.11 -5.36 -1.15
C PHE A 80 -21.97 -4.09 -1.18
N HIS A 81 -21.43 -2.94 -1.60
CA HIS A 81 -22.19 -1.69 -1.78
C HIS A 81 -23.17 -1.37 -0.63
N LEU A 82 -22.79 -1.69 0.61
CA LEU A 82 -23.63 -1.49 1.82
C LEU A 82 -23.82 -0.01 2.19
N GLY A 83 -23.58 0.91 1.26
CA GLY A 83 -23.59 2.35 1.55
C GLY A 83 -22.44 2.82 2.44
N LEU A 84 -21.49 1.93 2.74
CA LEU A 84 -20.28 2.25 3.50
C LEU A 84 -19.21 2.77 2.55
N LEU A 85 -18.59 3.87 2.94
CA LEU A 85 -17.46 4.44 2.20
C LEU A 85 -16.23 3.55 2.39
N ALA A 86 -15.57 3.20 1.29
CA ALA A 86 -14.32 2.47 1.33
C ALA A 86 -13.17 3.45 1.62
N PRO A 87 -12.38 3.25 2.69
CA PRO A 87 -11.27 4.13 2.98
C PRO A 87 -10.19 4.04 1.90
N MET A 88 -9.51 5.17 1.65
CA MET A 88 -8.40 5.26 0.71
C MET A 88 -7.35 4.18 1.01
N GLY A 89 -6.86 3.50 -0.03
CA GLY A 89 -5.78 2.53 0.08
C GLY A 89 -6.15 1.19 0.72
N ILE A 90 -7.45 0.88 0.96
CA ILE A 90 -7.88 -0.34 1.65
C ILE A 90 -7.26 -1.62 1.08
N SER A 91 -7.14 -1.74 -0.24
CA SER A 91 -6.54 -2.90 -0.88
C SER A 91 -5.03 -3.00 -0.58
N PHE A 92 -4.32 -1.88 -0.66
CA PHE A 92 -2.87 -1.83 -0.47
C PHE A 92 -2.49 -2.15 0.97
N TYR A 93 -3.08 -1.49 1.96
CA TYR A 93 -2.74 -1.76 3.36
C TYR A 93 -3.20 -3.15 3.81
N THR A 94 -4.30 -3.68 3.25
CA THR A 94 -4.73 -5.04 3.54
C THR A 94 -3.72 -6.06 3.02
N LEU A 95 -3.25 -5.92 1.77
CA LEU A 95 -2.23 -6.80 1.20
C LEU A 95 -0.89 -6.69 1.95
N THR A 96 -0.49 -5.49 2.34
CA THR A 96 0.73 -5.26 3.14
C THR A 96 0.65 -5.98 4.50
N LEU A 97 -0.51 -5.89 5.18
CA LEU A 97 -0.74 -6.58 6.45
C LEU A 97 -0.76 -8.10 6.30
N LEU A 98 -1.39 -8.62 5.24
CA LEU A 98 -1.40 -10.05 4.95
C LEU A 98 0.02 -10.55 4.64
N GLY A 99 0.79 -9.80 3.85
CA GLY A 99 2.21 -10.11 3.60
C GLY A 99 3.02 -10.22 4.90
N TYR A 100 2.88 -9.24 5.80
CA TYR A 100 3.50 -9.27 7.12
C TYR A 100 3.06 -10.50 7.95
N LEU A 101 1.77 -10.82 7.96
CA LEU A 101 1.23 -11.95 8.72
C LEU A 101 1.77 -13.29 8.20
N PHE A 102 1.88 -13.44 6.88
CA PHE A 102 2.50 -14.62 6.27
C PHE A 102 4.00 -14.71 6.59
N ASP A 103 4.75 -13.60 6.52
CA ASP A 103 6.17 -13.59 6.90
C ASP A 103 6.37 -14.02 8.36
N VAL A 104 5.49 -13.60 9.28
CA VAL A 104 5.50 -14.05 10.67
C VAL A 104 5.17 -15.53 10.80
N TYR A 105 4.16 -16.01 10.08
CA TYR A 105 3.73 -17.41 10.15
C TYR A 105 4.82 -18.38 9.64
N TYR A 106 5.52 -18.02 8.57
CA TYR A 106 6.62 -18.80 8.01
C TYR A 106 7.97 -18.52 8.68
N GLU A 107 7.99 -17.73 9.74
CA GLU A 107 9.20 -17.39 10.51
C GLU A 107 10.30 -16.70 9.65
N ILE A 108 9.89 -16.01 8.59
CA ILE A 108 10.78 -15.28 7.66
C ILE A 108 11.11 -13.89 8.25
N GLY A 109 10.15 -13.26 8.93
CA GLY A 109 10.26 -11.89 9.43
C GLY A 109 10.07 -11.76 10.94
N PRO A 110 10.57 -10.67 11.54
CA PRO A 110 10.44 -10.43 12.97
C PRO A 110 8.99 -10.04 13.35
N VAL A 111 8.55 -10.47 14.54
CA VAL A 111 7.25 -10.09 15.08
C VAL A 111 7.32 -8.70 15.72
N GLN A 112 6.51 -7.76 15.22
CA GLN A 112 6.44 -6.42 15.81
C GLN A 112 5.52 -6.39 17.02
N ARG A 113 6.12 -6.13 18.19
CA ARG A 113 5.38 -6.08 19.47
C ARG A 113 4.74 -4.72 19.75
N ASN A 114 5.18 -3.68 19.05
CA ASN A 114 4.61 -2.34 19.22
C ASN A 114 3.55 -2.06 18.14
N TYR A 115 2.29 -1.95 18.61
CA TYR A 115 1.14 -1.66 17.74
C TYR A 115 1.32 -0.38 16.90
N GLY A 116 1.82 0.71 17.51
CA GLY A 116 2.01 1.98 16.80
C GLY A 116 3.03 1.90 15.66
N LYS A 117 4.08 1.07 15.81
CA LYS A 117 5.04 0.83 14.74
C LYS A 117 4.41 0.03 13.59
N LEU A 118 3.63 -1.02 13.89
CA LEU A 118 2.93 -1.77 12.86
C LEU A 118 1.87 -0.90 12.16
N LEU A 119 1.19 -0.02 12.90
CA LEU A 119 0.26 0.95 12.34
C LEU A 119 0.96 1.93 11.40
N LEU A 120 2.15 2.43 11.76
CA LEU A 120 2.95 3.27 10.87
C LEU A 120 3.34 2.55 9.59
N PHE A 121 3.79 1.30 9.69
CA PHE A 121 4.14 0.50 8.51
C PHE A 121 2.95 0.33 7.56
N CYS A 122 1.77 0.07 8.11
CA CYS A 122 0.53 -0.11 7.35
C CYS A 122 0.03 1.19 6.71
N CYS A 123 0.02 2.29 7.49
CA CYS A 123 -0.55 3.58 7.09
C CYS A 123 0.53 4.55 6.58
N TYR A 124 1.69 4.08 6.18
CA TYR A 124 2.77 4.92 5.69
C TYR A 124 2.33 5.70 4.44
N PHE A 125 2.22 7.03 4.57
CA PHE A 125 1.54 7.88 3.57
C PHE A 125 2.10 7.76 2.14
N PRO A 126 3.42 7.57 1.88
CA PRO A 126 3.90 7.45 0.51
C PRO A 126 3.47 6.16 -0.20
N THR A 127 3.23 5.09 0.55
CA THR A 127 2.89 3.76 -0.01
C THR A 127 1.43 3.37 0.15
N MET A 128 0.65 4.16 0.89
CA MET A 128 -0.72 3.82 1.27
C MET A 128 -1.68 3.74 0.08
N ILE A 129 -1.51 4.58 -0.95
CA ILE A 129 -2.46 4.71 -2.07
C ILE A 129 -2.10 3.73 -3.19
N SER A 130 -0.85 3.75 -3.66
CA SER A 130 -0.38 3.02 -4.86
C SER A 130 1.10 2.71 -4.80
N GLY A 131 1.67 2.54 -3.59
CA GLY A 131 3.08 2.25 -3.43
C GLY A 131 3.42 0.76 -3.58
N PRO A 132 4.71 0.41 -3.62
CA PRO A 132 5.15 -0.98 -3.62
C PRO A 132 4.69 -1.68 -2.34
N ILE A 133 4.27 -2.94 -2.46
CA ILE A 133 4.00 -3.79 -1.30
C ILE A 133 5.35 -4.20 -0.72
N MET A 134 5.76 -3.51 0.34
CA MET A 134 7.07 -3.71 0.96
C MET A 134 7.02 -4.81 2.02
N LYS A 135 8.11 -5.56 2.13
CA LYS A 135 8.29 -6.52 3.23
C LYS A 135 8.61 -5.76 4.52
N TYR A 136 7.98 -6.18 5.61
CA TYR A 136 8.22 -5.57 6.93
C TYR A 136 9.69 -5.68 7.36
N SER A 137 10.33 -6.83 7.13
CA SER A 137 11.74 -7.08 7.46
C SER A 137 12.72 -6.08 6.83
N ASP A 138 12.41 -5.61 5.61
CA ASP A 138 13.27 -4.68 4.88
C ASP A 138 13.08 -3.23 5.36
N MET A 139 11.83 -2.89 5.70
CA MET A 139 11.46 -1.54 6.15
C MET A 139 11.75 -1.27 7.63
N GLU A 140 11.67 -2.30 8.49
CA GLU A 140 11.79 -2.13 9.93
C GLU A 140 13.07 -1.39 10.32
N LYS A 141 14.20 -1.81 9.78
CA LYS A 141 15.52 -1.25 10.11
C LYS A 141 15.64 0.21 9.69
N GLN A 142 15.08 0.56 8.54
CA GLN A 142 15.14 1.92 8.00
C GLN A 142 14.11 2.84 8.67
N MET A 143 12.86 2.42 8.79
CA MET A 143 11.76 3.25 9.29
C MET A 143 11.93 3.69 10.76
N TYR A 144 12.56 2.85 11.60
CA TYR A 144 12.65 3.11 13.03
C TYR A 144 14.07 3.47 13.53
N ALA A 145 15.09 3.33 12.69
CA ALA A 145 16.47 3.64 13.07
C ALA A 145 16.74 5.13 13.34
N GLY A 146 15.92 6.00 12.80
CA GLY A 146 16.08 7.44 12.84
C GLY A 146 17.28 7.91 11.99
N HIS A 147 17.01 8.80 11.07
CA HIS A 147 17.97 9.27 10.08
C HIS A 147 18.41 10.71 10.35
N LYS A 148 19.64 11.05 9.94
CA LYS A 148 20.10 12.43 9.80
C LYS A 148 19.84 12.86 8.36
N LEU A 149 19.54 14.15 8.17
CA LEU A 149 19.47 14.74 6.84
C LEU A 149 20.88 14.66 6.20
N ASP A 150 20.96 13.94 5.10
CA ASP A 150 22.15 13.85 4.27
C ASP A 150 21.80 14.38 2.87
N TYR A 151 22.54 15.39 2.43
CA TYR A 151 22.34 16.03 1.13
C TYR A 151 22.37 15.04 -0.04
N ARG A 152 23.30 14.09 0.01
CA ARG A 152 23.45 13.07 -1.04
C ARG A 152 22.18 12.20 -1.16
N ASN A 153 21.65 11.75 -0.03
CA ASN A 153 20.45 10.92 -0.01
C ASN A 153 19.22 11.69 -0.49
N VAL A 154 19.09 12.96 -0.09
CA VAL A 154 18.00 13.83 -0.55
C VAL A 154 18.07 14.06 -2.05
N THR A 155 19.25 14.39 -2.58
CA THR A 155 19.44 14.61 -4.02
C THR A 155 19.13 13.36 -4.83
N PHE A 156 19.59 12.20 -4.37
CA PHE A 156 19.33 10.93 -5.04
C PHE A 156 17.83 10.57 -5.01
N GLY A 157 17.16 10.79 -3.88
CA GLY A 157 15.72 10.58 -3.76
C GLY A 157 14.92 11.50 -4.70
N MET A 158 15.31 12.79 -4.78
CA MET A 158 14.67 13.73 -5.72
C MET A 158 14.87 13.32 -7.18
N GLN A 159 16.06 12.84 -7.55
CA GLN A 159 16.32 12.34 -8.91
C GLN A 159 15.43 11.14 -9.25
N ARG A 160 15.24 10.21 -8.31
CA ARG A 160 14.32 9.08 -8.50
C ARG A 160 12.87 9.53 -8.66
N MET A 161 12.40 10.44 -7.81
CA MET A 161 11.06 11.03 -7.94
C MET A 161 10.84 11.69 -9.30
N LEU A 162 11.82 12.46 -9.80
CA LEU A 162 11.74 13.08 -11.12
C LEU A 162 11.68 12.03 -12.25
N LEU A 163 12.44 10.95 -12.11
CA LEU A 163 12.38 9.83 -13.05
C LEU A 163 11.00 9.15 -13.05
N GLY A 164 10.43 8.95 -11.87
CA GLY A 164 9.08 8.41 -11.71
C GLY A 164 8.03 9.31 -12.36
N PHE A 165 8.09 10.63 -12.13
CA PHE A 165 7.22 11.60 -12.81
C PHE A 165 7.40 11.58 -14.32
N PHE A 166 8.62 11.47 -14.81
CA PHE A 166 8.88 11.36 -16.26
C PHE A 166 8.22 10.11 -16.85
N LYS A 167 8.38 8.95 -16.22
CA LYS A 167 7.73 7.71 -16.65
C LYS A 167 6.20 7.85 -16.71
N LYS A 168 5.62 8.43 -15.66
CA LYS A 168 4.16 8.59 -15.56
C LYS A 168 3.62 9.65 -16.52
N LEU A 169 4.13 10.87 -16.47
CA LEU A 169 3.56 12.01 -17.21
C LEU A 169 3.97 12.06 -18.68
N VAL A 170 5.15 11.51 -19.02
CA VAL A 170 5.63 11.57 -20.40
C VAL A 170 5.38 10.25 -21.12
N ILE A 171 5.79 9.13 -20.57
CA ILE A 171 5.68 7.85 -21.29
C ILE A 171 4.27 7.29 -21.17
N SER A 172 3.75 7.14 -19.95
CA SER A 172 2.44 6.52 -19.72
C SER A 172 1.31 7.30 -20.36
N GLU A 173 1.23 8.62 -20.16
CA GLU A 173 0.15 9.44 -20.75
C GLU A 173 0.21 9.45 -22.29
N ARG A 174 1.39 9.46 -22.91
CA ARG A 174 1.50 9.42 -24.38
C ARG A 174 1.09 8.06 -24.96
N THR A 175 1.50 6.98 -24.32
CA THR A 175 1.07 5.64 -24.74
C THR A 175 -0.42 5.41 -24.48
N ALA A 176 -0.99 6.04 -23.44
CA ALA A 176 -2.43 6.02 -23.17
C ALA A 176 -3.26 6.63 -24.30
N ILE A 177 -2.83 7.77 -24.85
CA ILE A 177 -3.52 8.43 -25.96
C ILE A 177 -3.60 7.49 -27.16
N LEU A 178 -2.48 6.84 -27.51
CA LEU A 178 -2.44 5.90 -28.64
C LEU A 178 -3.32 4.67 -28.40
N ALA A 179 -3.23 4.08 -27.22
CA ALA A 179 -4.02 2.90 -26.87
C ALA A 179 -5.53 3.22 -26.87
N ASN A 180 -5.93 4.33 -26.27
CA ASN A 180 -7.33 4.76 -26.22
C ASN A 180 -7.90 5.08 -27.61
N GLU A 181 -7.12 5.73 -28.48
CA GLU A 181 -7.55 6.04 -29.84
C GLU A 181 -7.85 4.76 -30.63
N ILE A 182 -6.95 3.76 -30.55
CA ILE A 182 -7.13 2.50 -31.26
C ILE A 182 -8.30 1.69 -30.69
N PHE A 183 -8.40 1.58 -29.34
CA PHE A 183 -9.45 0.77 -28.74
C PHE A 183 -10.84 1.40 -28.80
N ASN A 184 -10.95 2.72 -28.70
CA ASN A 184 -12.24 3.41 -28.84
C ASN A 184 -12.78 3.42 -30.29
N ASN A 185 -11.90 3.30 -31.26
CA ASN A 185 -12.24 3.33 -32.68
C ASN A 185 -11.82 2.01 -33.40
N TYR A 186 -11.83 0.87 -32.70
CA TYR A 186 -11.30 -0.42 -33.20
C TYR A 186 -11.87 -0.83 -34.58
N GLU A 187 -13.09 -0.43 -34.91
CA GLU A 187 -13.74 -0.73 -36.18
C GLU A 187 -13.05 -0.06 -37.38
N LYS A 188 -12.33 1.05 -37.15
CA LYS A 188 -11.61 1.80 -38.19
C LYS A 188 -10.20 1.29 -38.44
N TYR A 189 -9.68 0.45 -37.53
CA TYR A 189 -8.29 0.02 -37.56
C TYR A 189 -8.16 -1.44 -38.03
N SER A 190 -7.05 -1.75 -38.69
CA SER A 190 -6.70 -3.12 -39.07
C SER A 190 -6.29 -3.97 -37.87
N GLY A 191 -6.31 -5.29 -38.03
CA GLY A 191 -5.86 -6.22 -36.98
C GLY A 191 -4.45 -5.95 -36.47
N VAL A 192 -3.53 -5.50 -37.32
CA VAL A 192 -2.16 -5.13 -36.95
C VAL A 192 -2.16 -3.90 -36.02
N SER A 193 -3.00 -2.92 -36.31
CA SER A 193 -3.13 -1.71 -35.47
C SER A 193 -3.65 -2.03 -34.07
N ILE A 194 -4.53 -3.04 -33.94
CA ILE A 194 -5.03 -3.51 -32.65
C ILE A 194 -3.89 -4.13 -31.80
N TRP A 195 -2.97 -4.87 -32.42
CA TRP A 195 -1.77 -5.37 -31.75
C TRP A 195 -0.85 -4.22 -31.26
N VAL A 196 -0.70 -3.17 -32.06
CA VAL A 196 0.03 -1.96 -31.62
C VAL A 196 -0.66 -1.29 -30.46
N GLY A 197 -2.01 -1.19 -30.47
CA GLY A 197 -2.80 -0.69 -29.37
C GLY A 197 -2.62 -1.50 -28.09
N ALA A 198 -2.59 -2.84 -28.18
CA ALA A 198 -2.35 -3.72 -27.05
C ALA A 198 -0.93 -3.55 -26.45
N ALA A 199 0.08 -3.42 -27.32
CA ALA A 199 1.44 -3.15 -26.89
C ALA A 199 1.56 -1.77 -26.21
N ALA A 200 0.91 -0.73 -26.75
CA ALA A 200 0.87 0.60 -26.18
C ALA A 200 0.16 0.59 -24.80
N PHE A 201 -0.96 -0.12 -24.66
CA PHE A 201 -1.66 -0.29 -23.40
C PHE A 201 -0.79 -1.00 -22.34
N THR A 202 -0.09 -2.05 -22.74
CA THR A 202 0.84 -2.77 -21.84
C THR A 202 1.96 -1.84 -21.37
N MET A 203 2.53 -1.06 -22.27
CA MET A 203 3.58 -0.10 -21.95
C MET A 203 3.06 1.02 -21.05
N GLN A 204 1.85 1.53 -21.30
CA GLN A 204 1.15 2.48 -20.43
C GLN A 204 1.02 1.94 -19.01
N LEU A 205 0.45 0.74 -18.85
CA LEU A 205 0.21 0.13 -17.55
C LEU A 205 1.52 -0.10 -16.79
N TYR A 206 2.55 -0.60 -17.49
CA TYR A 206 3.86 -0.83 -16.91
C TYR A 206 4.51 0.48 -16.42
N THR A 207 4.56 1.51 -17.28
CA THR A 207 5.25 2.76 -16.95
C THR A 207 4.48 3.61 -15.94
N ASP A 208 3.14 3.51 -15.90
CA ASP A 208 2.32 4.15 -14.86
C ASP A 208 2.62 3.56 -13.48
N PHE A 209 2.63 2.23 -13.40
CA PHE A 209 2.90 1.53 -12.15
C PHE A 209 4.35 1.67 -11.68
N ASP A 210 5.32 1.48 -12.59
CA ASP A 210 6.76 1.62 -12.30
C ASP A 210 7.13 3.05 -11.90
N GLY A 211 6.52 4.06 -12.56
CA GLY A 211 6.71 5.46 -12.21
C GLY A 211 6.15 5.86 -10.83
N CYS A 212 5.14 5.14 -10.34
CA CYS A 212 4.62 5.33 -8.97
C CYS A 212 5.51 4.65 -7.91
N MET A 213 6.36 3.69 -8.31
CA MET A 213 7.24 2.97 -7.40
C MET A 213 8.61 3.63 -7.20
N ASP A 214 9.07 4.50 -8.11
CA ASP A 214 10.31 5.26 -8.03
C ASP A 214 10.20 6.44 -7.06
#